data_962a087d70e8287ad8ce972d0da7d7ce
#
_entry.id   962a087d70e8287ad8ce972d0da7d7ce
#
_cell.length_a   1.000
_cell.length_b   1.000
_cell.length_c   1.000
_cell.angle_alpha   90.00
_cell.angle_beta   90.00
_cell.angle_gamma   90.00
#
_symmetry.space_group_name_H-M   'P 1'
#
loop_
_entity.id
_entity.type
_entity.pdbx_description
1 polymer ?
#
loop_
_entity_poly.entity_id
_entity_poly.type
_entity_poly.pdbx_seq_one_letter_code
_entity_poly.pdbx_strand_id
1 'polypeptide(L)'
;RGGARLSEHLNPKTKLGALTQEALDKEHWDYVVLQEMSHGPITAPGSFFASVEQLCNKIRENGAVPILYATWAYQKGGAKLTAKGWDYDEMTHKMSEAYHKAARENHALIADVGQKFYVLSDTQDLYAADGVHPSELGSRIAAETIAAVIQEQKEKLR
;
A
#
# COMPACT_ATOMS: atom_id res chain seq x y z
N ARG A 1 4.92 12.20 3.17
CA ARG A 1 5.62 12.18 4.46
C ARG A 1 6.03 10.74 4.78
N GLY A 2 7.29 10.53 5.18
CA GLY A 2 7.75 9.21 5.63
C GLY A 2 7.01 8.75 6.89
N GLY A 3 6.68 7.45 6.97
CA GLY A 3 5.98 6.85 8.10
C GLY A 3 4.52 7.26 8.28
N ALA A 4 3.90 7.88 7.28
CA ALA A 4 2.50 8.26 7.35
C ALA A 4 1.59 7.02 7.43
N ARG A 5 0.61 7.06 8.32
CA ARG A 5 -0.42 6.03 8.47
C ARG A 5 -1.71 6.44 7.77
N LEU A 6 -2.48 5.47 7.28
CA LEU A 6 -3.79 5.74 6.68
C LEU A 6 -4.73 6.45 7.67
N SER A 7 -4.64 6.15 8.96
CA SER A 7 -5.42 6.83 10.00
C SER A 7 -5.14 8.33 10.10
N GLU A 8 -3.94 8.79 9.77
CA GLU A 8 -3.61 10.23 9.74
C GLU A 8 -4.35 10.95 8.61
N HIS A 9 -4.58 10.28 7.48
CA HIS A 9 -5.34 10.82 6.35
C HIS A 9 -6.84 10.99 6.64
N LEU A 10 -7.34 10.30 7.65
CA LEU A 10 -8.72 10.43 8.12
C LEU A 10 -8.91 11.53 9.18
N ASN A 11 -7.83 12.00 9.78
CA ASN A 11 -7.90 13.01 10.84
C ASN A 11 -7.77 14.43 10.28
N PRO A 12 -8.89 15.19 10.17
CA PRO A 12 -8.86 16.54 9.58
C PRO A 12 -8.06 17.56 10.39
N LYS A 13 -7.69 17.22 11.63
CA LYS A 13 -6.81 18.07 12.48
C LYS A 13 -5.34 17.92 12.12
N THR A 14 -4.96 16.89 11.36
CA THR A 14 -3.61 16.74 10.82
C THR A 14 -3.50 17.41 9.47
N LYS A 15 -2.30 17.87 9.10
CA LYS A 15 -2.05 18.43 7.77
C LYS A 15 -2.38 17.43 6.66
N LEU A 16 -2.02 16.16 6.83
CA LEU A 16 -2.31 15.10 5.85
C LEU A 16 -3.81 14.84 5.71
N GLY A 17 -4.52 14.76 6.82
CA GLY A 17 -5.97 14.55 6.80
C GLY A 17 -6.72 15.71 6.18
N ALA A 18 -6.34 16.96 6.49
CA ALA A 18 -6.93 18.14 5.87
C ALA A 18 -6.73 18.15 4.34
N LEU A 19 -5.51 17.86 3.86
CA LEU A 19 -5.21 17.77 2.43
C LEU A 19 -5.97 16.63 1.73
N THR A 20 -6.08 15.48 2.39
CA THR A 20 -6.82 14.34 1.85
C THR A 20 -8.31 14.66 1.72
N GLN A 21 -8.89 15.25 2.75
CA GLN A 21 -10.29 15.68 2.71
C GLN A 21 -10.52 16.71 1.60
N GLU A 22 -9.66 17.72 1.52
CA GLU A 22 -9.76 18.74 0.47
C GLU A 22 -9.69 18.14 -0.93
N ALA A 23 -8.75 17.22 -1.19
CA ALA A 23 -8.61 16.56 -2.48
C ALA A 23 -9.84 15.72 -2.85
N LEU A 24 -10.39 14.97 -1.89
CA LEU A 24 -11.59 14.15 -2.13
C LEU A 24 -12.88 14.95 -2.22
N ASP A 25 -12.98 16.12 -1.57
CA ASP A 25 -14.18 16.95 -1.58
C ASP A 25 -14.22 17.90 -2.80
N LYS A 26 -13.06 18.36 -3.28
CA LYS A 26 -13.02 19.43 -4.29
C LYS A 26 -12.55 18.98 -5.67
N GLU A 27 -11.87 17.84 -5.76
CA GLU A 27 -11.32 17.33 -7.00
C GLU A 27 -12.00 16.04 -7.43
N HIS A 28 -11.99 15.75 -8.73
CA HIS A 28 -12.50 14.50 -9.28
C HIS A 28 -11.34 13.56 -9.61
N TRP A 29 -11.42 12.33 -9.14
CA TRP A 29 -10.43 11.30 -9.35
C TRP A 29 -11.04 10.07 -10.02
N ASP A 30 -10.30 9.45 -10.94
CA ASP A 30 -10.69 8.14 -11.48
C ASP A 30 -10.26 7.01 -10.53
N TYR A 31 -9.06 7.14 -9.97
CA TYR A 31 -8.46 6.15 -9.08
C TYR A 31 -7.77 6.85 -7.90
N VAL A 32 -7.85 6.24 -6.73
CA VAL A 32 -7.09 6.68 -5.55
C VAL A 32 -6.34 5.49 -4.97
N VAL A 33 -5.02 5.65 -4.83
CA VAL A 33 -4.13 4.60 -4.33
C VAL A 33 -3.88 4.80 -2.84
N LEU A 34 -4.08 3.76 -2.05
CA LEU A 34 -3.87 3.73 -0.60
C LEU A 34 -2.66 2.87 -0.24
N GLN A 35 -1.75 3.43 0.54
CA GLN A 35 -0.58 2.75 1.08
C GLN A 35 -0.46 3.00 2.58
N GLU A 36 -0.34 1.94 3.38
CA GLU A 36 -0.04 2.04 4.81
C GLU A 36 1.48 2.15 5.03
N MET A 37 1.89 2.68 6.18
CA MET A 37 3.29 2.69 6.56
C MET A 37 3.85 1.26 6.67
N SER A 38 5.13 1.08 6.43
CA SER A 38 5.82 -0.18 6.12
C SER A 38 5.35 -1.44 6.84
N HIS A 39 5.19 -1.41 8.16
CA HIS A 39 4.76 -2.58 8.95
C HIS A 39 3.38 -2.41 9.60
N GLY A 40 2.68 -1.32 9.30
CA GLY A 40 1.38 -0.98 9.88
C GLY A 40 0.35 -2.10 9.82
N PRO A 41 0.20 -2.80 8.68
CA PRO A 41 -0.75 -3.90 8.56
C PRO A 41 -0.53 -5.04 9.56
N ILE A 42 0.73 -5.23 10.03
CA ILE A 42 1.09 -6.27 11.01
C ILE A 42 0.99 -5.75 12.43
N THR A 43 1.50 -4.55 12.70
CA THR A 43 1.65 -4.04 14.08
C THR A 43 0.45 -3.27 14.59
N ALA A 44 -0.42 -2.82 13.70
CA ALA A 44 -1.66 -2.12 14.04
C ALA A 44 -2.80 -2.55 13.09
N PRO A 45 -3.12 -3.86 13.01
CA PRO A 45 -4.09 -4.39 12.04
C PRO A 45 -5.48 -3.77 12.22
N GLY A 46 -5.95 -3.58 13.44
CA GLY A 46 -7.25 -2.95 13.71
C GLY A 46 -7.35 -1.54 13.11
N SER A 47 -6.33 -0.71 13.33
CA SER A 47 -6.25 0.63 12.74
C SER A 47 -6.15 0.59 11.21
N PHE A 48 -5.38 -0.35 10.67
CA PHE A 48 -5.23 -0.55 9.24
C PHE A 48 -6.57 -0.89 8.57
N PHE A 49 -7.27 -1.93 9.04
CA PHE A 49 -8.55 -2.35 8.47
C PHE A 49 -9.63 -1.27 8.57
N ALA A 50 -9.77 -0.63 9.74
CA ALA A 50 -10.73 0.45 9.94
C ALA A 50 -10.44 1.66 9.03
N SER A 51 -9.17 2.00 8.84
CA SER A 51 -8.76 3.11 7.98
C SER A 51 -9.01 2.81 6.49
N VAL A 52 -8.71 1.59 6.04
CA VAL A 52 -9.00 1.17 4.66
C VAL A 52 -10.49 1.24 4.38
N GLU A 53 -11.33 0.72 5.27
CA GLU A 53 -12.79 0.78 5.12
C GLU A 53 -13.30 2.21 4.95
N GLN A 54 -12.92 3.10 5.86
CA GLN A 54 -13.36 4.50 5.83
C GLN A 54 -12.85 5.24 4.59
N LEU A 55 -11.57 5.06 4.22
CA LEU A 55 -11.01 5.71 3.03
C LEU A 55 -11.62 5.16 1.74
N CYS A 56 -11.84 3.86 1.63
CA CYS A 56 -12.52 3.27 0.47
C CYS A 56 -13.94 3.83 0.30
N ASN A 57 -14.68 4.03 1.39
CA ASN A 57 -16.00 4.65 1.33
C ASN A 57 -15.94 6.10 0.83
N LYS A 58 -15.05 6.92 1.39
CA LYS A 58 -14.83 8.30 0.94
C LYS A 58 -14.37 8.39 -0.53
N ILE A 59 -13.52 7.49 -0.96
CA ILE A 59 -13.06 7.41 -2.36
C ILE A 59 -14.25 7.12 -3.30
N ARG A 60 -15.13 6.20 -2.93
CA ARG A 60 -16.33 5.91 -3.73
C ARG A 60 -17.36 7.05 -3.73
N GLU A 61 -17.51 7.76 -2.62
CA GLU A 61 -18.34 8.97 -2.54
C GLU A 61 -17.84 10.06 -3.52
N ASN A 62 -16.52 10.14 -3.74
CA ASN A 62 -15.92 10.98 -4.77
C ASN A 62 -16.20 10.48 -6.21
N GLY A 63 -16.61 9.23 -6.38
CA GLY A 63 -16.76 8.55 -7.67
C GLY A 63 -15.53 7.81 -8.16
N ALA A 64 -14.46 7.78 -7.37
CA ALA A 64 -13.20 7.13 -7.71
C ALA A 64 -13.18 5.63 -7.32
N VAL A 65 -12.25 4.90 -7.92
CA VAL A 65 -11.99 3.49 -7.61
C VAL A 65 -10.80 3.38 -6.65
N PRO A 66 -10.95 2.77 -5.47
CA PRO A 66 -9.83 2.56 -4.55
C PRO A 66 -8.92 1.43 -5.02
N ILE A 67 -7.61 1.65 -4.93
CA ILE A 67 -6.56 0.67 -5.19
C ILE A 67 -5.70 0.55 -3.94
N LEU A 68 -5.56 -0.65 -3.39
CA LEU A 68 -4.59 -0.91 -2.32
C LEU A 68 -3.22 -1.19 -2.92
N TYR A 69 -2.24 -0.39 -2.54
CA TYR A 69 -0.83 -0.60 -2.85
C TYR A 69 -0.25 -1.53 -1.80
N ALA A 70 -0.27 -2.85 -2.05
CA ALA A 70 0.31 -3.85 -1.17
C ALA A 70 1.84 -3.78 -1.23
N THR A 71 2.43 -3.27 -0.16
CA THR A 71 3.88 -3.12 -0.04
C THR A 71 4.55 -4.42 0.42
N TRP A 72 5.85 -4.41 0.52
CA TRP A 72 6.75 -5.54 0.73
C TRP A 72 7.28 -5.63 2.15
N ALA A 73 7.84 -6.80 2.49
CA ALA A 73 8.62 -7.01 3.71
C ALA A 73 9.95 -6.24 3.68
N TYR A 74 10.51 -5.97 4.84
CA TYR A 74 11.89 -5.50 4.93
C TYR A 74 12.85 -6.49 4.26
N GLN A 75 13.97 -5.99 3.73
CA GLN A 75 14.94 -6.79 2.98
C GLN A 75 15.43 -7.99 3.81
N LYS A 76 15.45 -9.16 3.18
CA LYS A 76 15.99 -10.40 3.75
C LYS A 76 17.44 -10.20 4.19
N GLY A 77 17.74 -10.52 5.44
CA GLY A 77 19.06 -10.27 6.04
C GLY A 77 19.38 -8.81 6.33
N GLY A 78 18.46 -7.88 6.07
CA GLY A 78 18.64 -6.45 6.35
C GLY A 78 18.55 -6.10 7.83
N ALA A 79 19.19 -4.98 8.21
CA ALA A 79 19.27 -4.53 9.60
C ALA A 79 17.89 -4.29 10.25
N LYS A 80 16.91 -3.79 9.49
CA LYS A 80 15.56 -3.51 10.02
C LYS A 80 14.80 -4.79 10.35
N LEU A 81 14.89 -5.80 9.50
CA LEU A 81 14.27 -7.11 9.75
C LEU A 81 14.90 -7.78 10.96
N THR A 82 16.24 -7.78 11.02
CA THR A 82 17.02 -8.34 12.14
C THR A 82 16.71 -7.64 13.46
N ALA A 83 16.66 -6.31 13.46
CA ALA A 83 16.35 -5.52 14.66
C ALA A 83 14.96 -5.80 15.24
N LYS A 84 14.01 -6.22 14.41
CA LYS A 84 12.67 -6.64 14.86
C LYS A 84 12.59 -8.11 15.25
N GLY A 85 13.61 -8.89 14.95
CA GLY A 85 13.60 -10.35 15.15
C GLY A 85 12.56 -11.05 14.27
N TRP A 86 12.23 -10.48 13.11
CA TRP A 86 11.23 -11.03 12.21
C TRP A 86 11.87 -11.87 11.11
N ASP A 87 11.14 -12.91 10.71
CA ASP A 87 11.46 -13.71 9.54
C ASP A 87 10.91 -13.04 8.27
N TYR A 88 11.68 -13.16 7.17
CA TYR A 88 11.33 -12.51 5.90
C TYR A 88 10.05 -13.10 5.27
N ASP A 89 9.96 -14.44 5.24
CA ASP A 89 8.82 -15.11 4.64
C ASP A 89 7.56 -14.89 5.47
N GLU A 90 7.69 -14.92 6.80
CA GLU A 90 6.60 -14.62 7.72
C GLU A 90 6.11 -13.18 7.58
N MET A 91 7.00 -12.19 7.51
CA MET A 91 6.62 -10.79 7.30
C MET A 91 5.91 -10.61 5.95
N THR A 92 6.47 -11.20 4.88
CA THR A 92 5.85 -11.16 3.55
C THR A 92 4.44 -11.76 3.58
N HIS A 93 4.26 -12.92 4.19
CA HIS A 93 2.97 -13.60 4.28
C HIS A 93 1.94 -12.75 5.05
N LYS A 94 2.30 -12.25 6.21
CA LYS A 94 1.41 -11.39 7.03
C LYS A 94 1.01 -10.10 6.32
N MET A 95 1.96 -9.44 5.63
CA MET A 95 1.67 -8.25 4.84
C MET A 95 0.69 -8.56 3.71
N SER A 96 0.97 -9.60 2.93
CA SER A 96 0.12 -10.04 1.82
C SER A 96 -1.28 -10.38 2.29
N GLU A 97 -1.41 -11.20 3.34
CA GLU A 97 -2.70 -11.59 3.91
C GLU A 97 -3.54 -10.38 4.35
N ALA A 98 -2.91 -9.42 5.04
CA ALA A 98 -3.60 -8.22 5.51
C ALA A 98 -4.11 -7.36 4.35
N TYR A 99 -3.28 -7.10 3.34
CA TYR A 99 -3.69 -6.31 2.18
C TYR A 99 -4.76 -7.01 1.32
N HIS A 100 -4.61 -8.30 1.08
CA HIS A 100 -5.60 -9.06 0.32
C HIS A 100 -6.94 -9.15 1.05
N LYS A 101 -6.93 -9.36 2.38
CA LYS A 101 -8.14 -9.33 3.19
C LYS A 101 -8.82 -7.97 3.10
N ALA A 102 -8.08 -6.88 3.31
CA ALA A 102 -8.61 -5.53 3.23
C ALA A 102 -9.20 -5.22 1.84
N ALA A 103 -8.54 -5.65 0.77
CA ALA A 103 -9.03 -5.48 -0.59
C ALA A 103 -10.35 -6.22 -0.82
N ARG A 104 -10.44 -7.49 -0.41
CA ARG A 104 -11.68 -8.29 -0.55
C ARG A 104 -12.84 -7.70 0.24
N GLU A 105 -12.62 -7.35 1.51
CA GLU A 105 -13.67 -6.82 2.39
C GLU A 105 -14.21 -5.47 1.91
N ASN A 106 -13.38 -4.69 1.23
CA ASN A 106 -13.75 -3.36 0.74
C ASN A 106 -13.99 -3.31 -0.78
N HIS A 107 -14.02 -4.43 -1.48
CA HIS A 107 -14.15 -4.47 -2.94
C HIS A 107 -13.20 -3.50 -3.66
N ALA A 108 -11.97 -3.36 -3.12
CA ALA A 108 -10.92 -2.53 -3.68
C ALA A 108 -10.06 -3.35 -4.65
N LEU A 109 -9.49 -2.66 -5.64
CA LEU A 109 -8.42 -3.24 -6.45
C LEU A 109 -7.16 -3.38 -5.60
N ILE A 110 -6.26 -4.28 -5.99
CA ILE A 110 -4.98 -4.47 -5.33
C ILE A 110 -3.83 -4.45 -6.35
N ALA A 111 -2.82 -3.63 -6.07
CA ALA A 111 -1.54 -3.67 -6.76
C ALA A 111 -0.55 -4.44 -5.88
N ASP A 112 -0.32 -5.70 -6.20
CA ASP A 112 0.42 -6.65 -5.36
C ASP A 112 1.94 -6.55 -5.60
N VAL A 113 2.49 -5.39 -5.21
CA VAL A 113 3.93 -5.11 -5.35
C VAL A 113 4.75 -5.96 -4.39
N GLY A 114 4.22 -6.24 -3.20
CA GLY A 114 4.88 -7.10 -2.21
C GLY A 114 5.16 -8.50 -2.76
N GLN A 115 4.23 -9.06 -3.52
CA GLN A 115 4.44 -10.36 -4.18
C GLN A 115 5.51 -10.29 -5.28
N LYS A 116 5.56 -9.19 -6.03
CA LYS A 116 6.64 -8.97 -7.01
C LYS A 116 8.01 -8.91 -6.34
N PHE A 117 8.12 -8.18 -5.23
CA PHE A 117 9.36 -8.14 -4.45
C PHE A 117 9.75 -9.52 -3.94
N TYR A 118 8.80 -10.27 -3.40
CA TYR A 118 9.08 -11.63 -2.89
C TYR A 118 9.66 -12.55 -3.97
N VAL A 119 9.09 -12.53 -5.16
CA VAL A 119 9.53 -13.39 -6.27
C VAL A 119 10.88 -12.96 -6.86
N LEU A 120 11.16 -11.65 -6.91
CA LEU A 120 12.29 -11.10 -7.65
C LEU A 120 13.52 -10.75 -6.79
N SER A 121 13.36 -10.55 -5.48
CA SER A 121 14.42 -10.01 -4.61
C SER A 121 15.65 -10.93 -4.45
N ASP A 122 15.53 -12.23 -4.72
CA ASP A 122 16.67 -13.14 -4.70
C ASP A 122 17.60 -12.98 -5.91
N THR A 123 17.10 -12.40 -7.00
CA THR A 123 17.84 -12.25 -8.27
C THR A 123 18.03 -10.80 -8.69
N GLN A 124 17.32 -9.86 -8.08
CA GLN A 124 17.34 -8.44 -8.43
C GLN A 124 17.45 -7.57 -7.19
N ASP A 125 18.17 -6.47 -7.32
CA ASP A 125 18.33 -5.49 -6.23
C ASP A 125 17.14 -4.52 -6.20
N LEU A 126 16.15 -4.84 -5.39
CA LEU A 126 14.89 -4.08 -5.29
C LEU A 126 14.85 -3.08 -4.13
N TYR A 127 15.83 -3.12 -3.23
CA TYR A 127 15.87 -2.29 -2.04
C TYR A 127 16.95 -1.20 -2.12
N ALA A 128 16.66 -0.04 -1.52
CA ALA A 128 17.66 0.95 -1.21
C ALA A 128 18.57 0.46 -0.07
N ALA A 129 19.64 1.20 0.21
CA ALA A 129 20.66 0.81 1.22
C ALA A 129 20.10 0.61 2.63
N ASP A 130 18.93 1.19 2.95
CA ASP A 130 18.28 1.03 4.26
C ASP A 130 17.49 -0.29 4.41
N GLY A 131 17.37 -1.07 3.33
CA GLY A 131 16.63 -2.33 3.33
C GLY A 131 15.12 -2.20 3.55
N VAL A 132 14.58 -1.00 3.39
CA VAL A 132 13.16 -0.65 3.60
C VAL A 132 12.56 -0.02 2.35
N HIS A 133 13.14 1.09 1.90
CA HIS A 133 12.69 1.81 0.72
C HIS A 133 13.08 1.06 -0.56
N PRO A 134 12.37 1.27 -1.66
CA PRO A 134 12.70 0.62 -2.91
C PRO A 134 13.94 1.27 -3.55
N SER A 135 14.72 0.47 -4.26
CA SER A 135 15.69 0.97 -5.23
C SER A 135 14.98 1.64 -6.42
N GLU A 136 15.75 2.16 -7.38
CA GLU A 136 15.19 2.64 -8.64
C GLU A 136 14.41 1.54 -9.37
N LEU A 137 14.97 0.32 -9.44
CA LEU A 137 14.30 -0.83 -10.03
C LEU A 137 13.04 -1.22 -9.24
N GLY A 138 13.11 -1.27 -7.91
CA GLY A 138 11.96 -1.53 -7.05
C GLY A 138 10.85 -0.50 -7.24
N SER A 139 11.19 0.78 -7.38
CA SER A 139 10.23 1.85 -7.66
C SER A 139 9.57 1.69 -9.03
N ARG A 140 10.33 1.28 -10.05
CA ARG A 140 9.79 0.98 -11.39
C ARG A 140 8.81 -0.18 -11.35
N ILE A 141 9.16 -1.28 -10.69
CA ILE A 141 8.27 -2.44 -10.52
C ILE A 141 6.97 -2.05 -9.81
N ALA A 142 7.06 -1.21 -8.79
CA ALA A 142 5.87 -0.70 -8.11
C ALA A 142 4.98 0.12 -9.04
N ALA A 143 5.55 1.05 -9.80
CA ALA A 143 4.83 1.88 -10.74
C ALA A 143 4.17 1.05 -11.86
N GLU A 144 4.88 0.11 -12.44
CA GLU A 144 4.37 -0.78 -13.49
C GLU A 144 3.24 -1.67 -12.96
N THR A 145 3.34 -2.16 -11.73
CA THR A 145 2.29 -2.98 -11.11
C THR A 145 1.00 -2.19 -10.88
N ILE A 146 1.11 -0.96 -10.39
CA ILE A 146 -0.06 -0.07 -10.21
C ILE A 146 -0.67 0.29 -11.58
N ALA A 147 0.16 0.63 -12.56
CA ALA A 147 -0.31 0.98 -13.90
C ALA A 147 -1.03 -0.19 -14.58
N ALA A 148 -0.54 -1.43 -14.41
CA ALA A 148 -1.18 -2.62 -14.95
C ALA A 148 -2.58 -2.84 -14.36
N VAL A 149 -2.76 -2.65 -13.06
CA VAL A 149 -4.08 -2.76 -12.40
C VAL A 149 -5.08 -1.75 -12.99
N ILE A 150 -4.65 -0.51 -13.19
CA ILE A 150 -5.47 0.54 -13.81
C ILE A 150 -5.83 0.17 -15.25
N GLN A 151 -4.87 -0.31 -16.02
CA GLN A 151 -5.09 -0.69 -17.41
C GLN A 151 -6.08 -1.86 -17.53
N GLU A 152 -5.92 -2.90 -16.75
CA GLU A 152 -6.84 -4.04 -16.70
C GLU A 152 -8.27 -3.62 -16.33
N GLN A 153 -8.42 -2.71 -15.37
CA GLN A 153 -9.73 -2.19 -14.99
C GLN A 153 -10.38 -1.40 -16.13
N LYS A 154 -9.62 -0.57 -16.85
CA LYS A 154 -10.12 0.17 -18.01
C LYS A 154 -10.57 -0.75 -19.16
N GLU A 155 -9.87 -1.86 -19.37
CA GLU A 155 -10.22 -2.85 -20.40
C GLU A 155 -11.52 -3.59 -20.06
N LYS A 156 -11.75 -3.92 -18.78
CA LYS A 156 -12.98 -4.57 -18.31
C LYS A 156 -14.24 -3.67 -18.42
N LEU A 157 -14.05 -2.36 -18.47
CA LEU A 157 -15.15 -1.38 -18.55
C LEU A 157 -15.51 -0.97 -19.99
N ARG A 158 -14.76 -1.47 -21.01
CA ARG A 158 -15.03 -1.28 -22.44
C ARG A 158 -15.89 -2.39 -23.01
#